data_ed5e3b458523ff8d498d6b4f618405b3
#
_entry.id   ed5e3b458523ff8d498d6b4f618405b3
#
_cell.length_a   1.000
_cell.length_b   1.000
_cell.length_c   1.000
_cell.angle_alpha   90.00
_cell.angle_beta   90.00
_cell.angle_gamma   90.00
#
_symmetry.space_group_name_H-M   'P 1'
#
loop_
_entity.id
_entity.type
_entity.pdbx_description
1 polymer ?
#
loop_
_entity_poly.entity_id
_entity_poly.type
_entity_poly.pdbx_seq_one_letter_code
_entity_poly.pdbx_strand_id
1 'polypeptide(L)'
;DVLTSHIPFAPILGNHEAYSMDWQFAEPYTYKGLFAVPYGGPKDQNRLAYSFDYGDVHYVSLNTDYEELSGWRPTMMEDEAAWLDKDLAAAQKAGKRVVVLMHRPPWDSPYDGNLDVNGKYFMPLFDKYNVPLVFTAHEHCYERTVPIKNDQAATEGTIYIATGRSGTESWDGSVKKPTDVVYYNPTDMPMYLT
;
A
#
# COMPACT_ATOMS: atom_id res chain seq x y z
N ASP A 1 -19.80 -4.52 14.42
CA ASP A 1 -19.36 -5.21 13.22
C ASP A 1 -19.07 -6.68 13.53
N VAL A 2 -19.74 -7.60 12.84
CA VAL A 2 -19.68 -9.05 13.15
C VAL A 2 -18.31 -9.61 12.74
N LEU A 3 -17.72 -9.14 11.66
CA LEU A 3 -16.45 -9.67 11.14
C LEU A 3 -15.26 -9.31 12.06
N THR A 4 -15.09 -8.04 12.36
CA THR A 4 -13.94 -7.54 13.14
C THR A 4 -14.01 -7.88 14.62
N SER A 5 -15.16 -8.36 15.11
CA SER A 5 -15.28 -8.85 16.48
C SER A 5 -14.66 -10.24 16.70
N HIS A 6 -14.35 -10.96 15.62
CA HIS A 6 -13.87 -12.35 15.68
C HIS A 6 -12.57 -12.59 14.91
N ILE A 7 -12.18 -11.68 14.04
CA ILE A 7 -11.00 -11.79 13.18
C ILE A 7 -10.08 -10.59 13.42
N PRO A 8 -8.79 -10.80 13.68
CA PRO A 8 -7.82 -9.69 13.72
C PRO A 8 -7.88 -8.88 12.42
N PHE A 9 -7.89 -7.57 12.55
CA PHE A 9 -8.01 -6.64 11.43
C PHE A 9 -6.85 -5.65 11.43
N ALA A 10 -6.11 -5.57 10.33
CA ALA A 10 -5.00 -4.66 10.11
C ALA A 10 -5.34 -3.70 8.95
N PRO A 11 -5.99 -2.56 9.23
CA PRO A 11 -6.42 -1.63 8.20
C PRO A 11 -5.24 -0.89 7.58
N ILE A 12 -5.35 -0.59 6.29
CA ILE A 12 -4.44 0.28 5.57
C ILE A 12 -5.12 1.63 5.35
N LEU A 13 -4.38 2.73 5.50
CA LEU A 13 -4.88 4.06 5.17
C LEU A 13 -5.03 4.19 3.65
N GLY A 14 -6.15 4.73 3.20
CA GLY A 14 -6.38 5.12 1.81
C GLY A 14 -6.72 6.60 1.71
N ASN A 15 -6.72 7.15 0.50
CA ASN A 15 -6.92 8.56 0.26
C ASN A 15 -8.28 9.07 0.79
N HIS A 16 -9.33 8.27 0.75
CA HIS A 16 -10.65 8.67 1.26
C HIS A 16 -10.68 8.90 2.78
N GLU A 17 -9.78 8.31 3.55
CA GLU A 17 -9.63 8.58 4.98
C GLU A 17 -8.99 9.96 5.25
N ALA A 18 -8.35 10.55 4.24
CA ALA A 18 -7.72 11.88 4.31
C ALA A 18 -8.58 12.99 3.68
N TYR A 19 -9.87 12.75 3.49
CA TYR A 19 -10.84 13.77 3.07
C TYR A 19 -11.83 14.09 4.19
N SER A 20 -12.23 15.37 4.27
CA SER A 20 -13.36 15.83 5.06
C SER A 20 -14.68 15.60 4.31
N MET A 21 -15.80 15.84 4.97
CA MET A 21 -17.14 15.67 4.37
C MET A 21 -17.41 16.58 3.17
N ASP A 22 -16.68 17.66 3.02
CA ASP A 22 -16.73 18.59 1.89
C ASP A 22 -15.61 18.39 0.87
N TRP A 23 -14.99 17.21 0.89
CA TRP A 23 -13.93 16.78 -0.03
C TRP A 23 -12.66 17.64 0.00
N GLN A 24 -12.40 18.31 1.10
CA GLN A 24 -11.12 18.98 1.34
C GLN A 24 -10.15 18.02 2.01
N PHE A 25 -8.86 18.17 1.75
CA PHE A 25 -7.83 17.38 2.43
C PHE A 25 -7.89 17.61 3.94
N ALA A 26 -7.80 16.56 4.69
CA ALA A 26 -7.92 16.57 6.14
C ALA A 26 -7.05 15.51 6.81
N GLU A 27 -6.68 15.78 8.06
CA GLU A 27 -6.05 14.75 8.89
C GLU A 27 -7.00 13.57 9.09
N PRO A 28 -6.53 12.32 8.96
CA PRO A 28 -7.34 11.12 9.08
C PRO A 28 -7.72 10.78 10.53
N TYR A 29 -8.37 11.73 11.22
CA TYR A 29 -8.77 11.58 12.63
C TYR A 29 -9.74 10.42 12.83
N THR A 30 -10.68 10.22 11.89
CA THR A 30 -11.65 9.12 11.96
C THR A 30 -10.95 7.77 11.91
N TYR A 31 -10.02 7.59 10.97
CA TYR A 31 -9.20 6.39 10.89
C TYR A 31 -8.44 6.13 12.21
N LYS A 32 -7.73 7.13 12.71
CA LYS A 32 -7.02 7.05 13.99
C LYS A 32 -7.94 6.80 15.20
N GLY A 33 -9.17 7.27 15.15
CA GLY A 33 -10.17 7.06 16.20
C GLY A 33 -10.79 5.68 16.20
N LEU A 34 -10.98 5.09 15.02
CA LEU A 34 -11.64 3.79 14.85
C LEU A 34 -10.70 2.59 15.00
N PHE A 35 -9.44 2.73 14.58
CA PHE A 35 -8.52 1.59 14.51
C PHE A 35 -7.35 1.72 15.49
N ALA A 36 -7.14 0.69 16.29
CA ALA A 36 -6.00 0.55 17.20
C ALA A 36 -4.85 -0.20 16.49
N VAL A 37 -4.17 0.47 15.57
CA VAL A 37 -3.02 -0.09 14.87
C VAL A 37 -1.72 0.10 15.68
N PRO A 38 -0.65 -0.66 15.38
CA PRO A 38 0.63 -0.54 16.06
C PRO A 38 1.20 0.89 16.04
N TYR A 39 1.93 1.24 17.09
CA TYR A 39 2.78 2.43 17.15
C TYR A 39 4.20 2.07 16.67
N GLY A 40 5.01 3.07 16.38
CA GLY A 40 6.42 2.87 15.99
C GLY A 40 6.67 3.04 14.49
N GLY A 41 5.70 3.54 13.76
CA GLY A 41 5.86 3.97 12.38
C GLY A 41 6.79 5.19 12.22
N PRO A 42 6.85 5.78 11.02
CA PRO A 42 7.69 6.94 10.73
C PRO A 42 7.35 8.13 11.63
N LYS A 43 8.31 9.04 11.78
CA LYS A 43 8.10 10.30 12.49
C LYS A 43 6.89 11.04 11.88
N ASP A 44 6.05 11.60 12.75
CA ASP A 44 4.84 12.35 12.40
C ASP A 44 3.76 11.57 11.62
N GLN A 45 3.96 10.25 11.41
CA GLN A 45 3.01 9.36 10.77
C GLN A 45 2.55 8.20 11.67
N ASN A 46 2.66 8.35 12.98
CA ASN A 46 2.20 7.33 13.92
C ASN A 46 0.77 6.89 13.62
N ARG A 47 0.59 5.56 13.45
CA ARG A 47 -0.66 4.91 13.13
C ARG A 47 -1.18 5.16 11.71
N LEU A 48 -0.44 5.86 10.83
CA LEU A 48 -0.74 5.99 9.41
C LEU A 48 0.10 4.99 8.59
N ALA A 49 1.34 4.77 9.03
CA ALA A 49 2.19 3.67 8.58
C ALA A 49 2.67 2.89 9.81
N TYR A 50 2.83 1.58 9.68
CA TYR A 50 3.24 0.69 10.77
C TYR A 50 3.69 -0.66 10.24
N SER A 51 4.34 -1.46 11.09
CA SER A 51 4.65 -2.86 10.81
C SER A 51 4.33 -3.76 11.99
N PHE A 52 4.19 -5.05 11.73
CA PHE A 52 4.00 -6.08 12.74
C PHE A 52 4.40 -7.45 12.22
N ASP A 53 4.72 -8.34 13.14
CA ASP A 53 5.00 -9.74 12.84
C ASP A 53 3.79 -10.63 13.12
N TYR A 54 3.53 -11.56 12.20
CA TYR A 54 2.63 -12.68 12.44
C TYR A 54 3.29 -13.97 11.96
N GLY A 55 3.64 -14.84 12.90
CA GLY A 55 4.45 -16.02 12.62
C GLY A 55 5.83 -15.64 12.07
N ASP A 56 6.19 -16.20 10.93
CA ASP A 56 7.45 -15.95 10.22
C ASP A 56 7.33 -14.87 9.13
N VAL A 57 6.20 -14.17 9.08
CA VAL A 57 5.95 -13.07 8.13
C VAL A 57 5.98 -11.72 8.85
N HIS A 58 6.69 -10.78 8.26
CA HIS A 58 6.71 -9.38 8.64
C HIS A 58 5.82 -8.59 7.69
N TYR A 59 4.78 -7.97 8.21
CA TYR A 59 3.83 -7.14 7.46
C TYR A 59 4.14 -5.67 7.65
N VAL A 60 4.20 -4.95 6.56
CA VAL A 60 4.44 -3.50 6.53
C VAL A 60 3.26 -2.81 5.88
N SER A 61 2.61 -1.88 6.58
CA SER A 61 1.58 -0.99 6.04
C SER A 61 2.20 0.38 5.78
N LEU A 62 2.19 0.84 4.52
CA LEU A 62 2.73 2.12 4.10
C LEU A 62 1.61 3.15 3.87
N ASN A 63 1.92 4.40 4.17
CA ASN A 63 1.06 5.55 3.87
C ASN A 63 1.43 6.13 2.51
N THR A 64 0.51 6.09 1.56
CA THR A 64 0.72 6.56 0.19
C THR A 64 -0.03 7.85 -0.13
N ASP A 65 -0.59 8.53 0.87
CA ASP A 65 -1.45 9.70 0.71
C ASP A 65 -0.62 11.01 0.75
N TYR A 66 0.44 11.04 -0.09
CA TYR A 66 1.32 12.21 -0.21
C TYR A 66 0.57 13.46 -0.67
N GLU A 67 -0.29 13.34 -1.65
CA GLU A 67 -1.07 14.45 -2.18
C GLU A 67 -1.92 15.09 -1.08
N GLU A 68 -2.61 14.28 -0.30
CA GLU A 68 -3.52 14.72 0.73
C GLU A 68 -2.79 15.30 1.96
N LEU A 69 -1.64 14.71 2.33
CA LEU A 69 -1.02 14.96 3.63
C LEU A 69 0.27 15.77 3.59
N SER A 70 0.90 15.95 2.43
CA SER A 70 2.18 16.67 2.32
C SER A 70 2.11 18.12 2.76
N GLY A 71 0.95 18.76 2.69
CA GLY A 71 0.73 20.11 3.20
C GLY A 71 1.00 20.25 4.71
N TRP A 72 0.78 19.18 5.46
CA TRP A 72 1.05 19.11 6.92
C TRP A 72 2.34 18.35 7.23
N ARG A 73 2.81 17.50 6.31
CA ARG A 73 3.97 16.61 6.49
C ARG A 73 4.88 16.68 5.25
N PRO A 74 5.57 17.79 5.02
CA PRO A 74 6.34 18.00 3.79
C PRO A 74 7.48 16.98 3.61
N THR A 75 7.96 16.34 4.66
CA THR A 75 9.04 15.33 4.63
C THR A 75 8.53 13.90 4.82
N MET A 76 7.21 13.68 4.65
CA MET A 76 6.62 12.39 4.99
C MET A 76 7.23 11.21 4.22
N MET A 77 7.53 11.38 2.95
CA MET A 77 8.08 10.31 2.11
C MET A 77 9.53 9.98 2.49
N GLU A 78 10.33 10.99 2.77
CA GLU A 78 11.71 10.82 3.24
C GLU A 78 11.76 10.13 4.61
N ASP A 79 10.91 10.57 5.53
CA ASP A 79 10.82 10.02 6.88
C ASP A 79 10.32 8.57 6.85
N GLU A 80 9.35 8.27 5.98
CA GLU A 80 8.80 6.93 5.81
C GLU A 80 9.80 5.99 5.13
N ALA A 81 10.48 6.43 4.08
CA ALA A 81 11.54 5.65 3.44
C ALA A 81 12.70 5.36 4.40
N ALA A 82 13.10 6.34 5.22
CA ALA A 82 14.15 6.15 6.22
C ALA A 82 13.74 5.18 7.35
N TRP A 83 12.47 5.18 7.73
CA TRP A 83 11.91 4.20 8.67
C TRP A 83 11.83 2.82 8.02
N LEU A 84 11.29 2.72 6.80
CA LEU A 84 11.16 1.47 6.06
C LEU A 84 12.50 0.78 5.82
N ASP A 85 13.55 1.53 5.50
CA ASP A 85 14.91 1.00 5.32
C ASP A 85 15.42 0.27 6.59
N LYS A 86 15.17 0.83 7.76
CA LYS A 86 15.54 0.22 9.06
C LYS A 86 14.67 -0.99 9.40
N ASP A 87 13.38 -0.88 9.12
CA ASP A 87 12.37 -1.90 9.41
C ASP A 87 12.62 -3.17 8.57
N LEU A 88 12.80 -3.01 7.26
CA LEU A 88 13.14 -4.11 6.36
C LEU A 88 14.50 -4.73 6.66
N ALA A 89 15.49 -3.93 7.05
CA ALA A 89 16.80 -4.44 7.50
C ALA A 89 16.66 -5.33 8.74
N ALA A 90 15.82 -4.93 9.70
CA ALA A 90 15.54 -5.71 10.90
C ALA A 90 14.81 -7.01 10.57
N ALA A 91 13.79 -6.96 9.72
CA ALA A 91 13.06 -8.14 9.26
C ALA A 91 13.96 -9.13 8.53
N GLN A 92 14.81 -8.66 7.62
CA GLN A 92 15.79 -9.49 6.92
C GLN A 92 16.79 -10.15 7.88
N LYS A 93 17.33 -9.38 8.84
CA LYS A 93 18.22 -9.92 9.88
C LYS A 93 17.55 -10.99 10.73
N ALA A 94 16.24 -10.86 10.98
CA ALA A 94 15.45 -11.83 11.72
C ALA A 94 15.02 -13.05 10.88
N GLY A 95 15.36 -13.10 9.59
CA GLY A 95 14.99 -14.17 8.67
C GLY A 95 13.48 -14.21 8.34
N LYS A 96 12.78 -13.09 8.48
CA LYS A 96 11.36 -12.98 8.18
C LYS A 96 11.10 -12.86 6.68
N ARG A 97 10.00 -13.42 6.22
CA ARG A 97 9.42 -13.10 4.92
C ARG A 97 8.67 -11.79 5.03
N VAL A 98 8.77 -10.95 4.02
CA VAL A 98 8.14 -9.62 4.05
C VAL A 98 6.94 -9.59 3.12
N VAL A 99 5.85 -8.97 3.58
CA VAL A 99 4.69 -8.60 2.76
C VAL A 99 4.41 -7.12 3.01
N VAL A 100 4.37 -6.33 1.94
CA VAL A 100 4.04 -4.91 2.01
C VAL A 100 2.59 -4.69 1.60
N LEU A 101 1.92 -3.80 2.30
CA LEU A 101 0.53 -3.40 2.09
C LEU A 101 0.51 -1.88 1.92
N MET A 102 -0.09 -1.38 0.84
CA MET A 102 -0.20 0.05 0.58
C MET A 102 -1.45 0.34 -0.24
N HIS A 103 -1.98 1.56 -0.17
CA HIS A 103 -3.19 1.91 -0.90
C HIS A 103 -2.89 2.19 -2.37
N ARG A 104 -2.15 3.26 -2.67
CA ARG A 104 -1.79 3.59 -4.05
C ARG A 104 -0.63 2.72 -4.52
N PRO A 105 -0.73 2.10 -5.72
CA PRO A 105 0.36 1.28 -6.25
C PRO A 105 1.59 2.15 -6.55
N PRO A 106 2.81 1.64 -6.34
CA PRO A 106 4.05 2.33 -6.69
C PRO A 106 4.49 2.07 -8.12
N TRP A 107 3.78 1.21 -8.85
CA TRP A 107 4.11 0.75 -10.19
C TRP A 107 2.95 0.97 -11.16
N ASP A 108 3.21 1.74 -12.23
CA ASP A 108 2.42 1.82 -13.46
C ASP A 108 0.90 2.02 -13.28
N SER A 109 0.47 2.94 -12.39
CA SER A 109 -0.93 3.34 -12.27
C SER A 109 -1.25 4.48 -13.25
N PRO A 110 -2.21 4.31 -14.16
CA PRO A 110 -2.54 5.34 -15.15
C PRO A 110 -3.31 6.54 -14.57
N TYR A 111 -3.80 6.43 -13.33
CA TYR A 111 -4.70 7.42 -12.74
C TYR A 111 -4.04 8.27 -11.65
N ASP A 112 -2.86 7.93 -11.21
CA ASP A 112 -2.26 8.57 -10.07
C ASP A 112 -0.97 9.31 -10.44
N GLY A 113 -1.03 10.65 -10.46
CA GLY A 113 0.16 11.49 -10.58
C GLY A 113 1.15 11.37 -9.42
N ASN A 114 0.80 10.62 -8.36
CA ASN A 114 1.67 10.30 -7.22
C ASN A 114 2.48 9.01 -7.40
N LEU A 115 2.31 8.31 -8.52
CA LEU A 115 3.11 7.12 -8.84
C LEU A 115 4.60 7.38 -8.72
N ASP A 116 5.05 8.45 -9.35
CA ASP A 116 6.47 8.84 -9.33
C ASP A 116 6.99 9.03 -7.91
N VAL A 117 6.14 9.48 -6.98
CA VAL A 117 6.51 9.68 -5.58
C VAL A 117 6.64 8.35 -4.87
N ASN A 118 5.60 7.52 -4.87
CA ASN A 118 5.61 6.21 -4.20
C ASN A 118 6.69 5.28 -4.78
N GLY A 119 6.77 5.20 -6.11
CA GLY A 119 7.79 4.42 -6.81
C GLY A 119 9.20 4.87 -6.48
N LYS A 120 9.45 6.19 -6.53
CA LYS A 120 10.75 6.78 -6.23
C LYS A 120 11.27 6.45 -4.84
N TYR A 121 10.41 6.46 -3.82
CA TYR A 121 10.85 6.27 -2.44
C TYR A 121 10.83 4.81 -1.99
N PHE A 122 9.88 3.99 -2.45
CA PHE A 122 9.68 2.65 -1.93
C PHE A 122 10.28 1.54 -2.80
N MET A 123 10.16 1.61 -4.13
CA MET A 123 10.65 0.52 -5.00
C MET A 123 12.14 0.22 -4.87
N PRO A 124 13.05 1.21 -4.72
CA PRO A 124 14.47 0.93 -4.48
C PRO A 124 14.72 0.15 -3.18
N LEU A 125 13.87 0.34 -2.15
CA LEU A 125 13.96 -0.42 -0.90
C LEU A 125 13.40 -1.82 -1.06
N PHE A 126 12.33 -2.00 -1.84
CA PHE A 126 11.82 -3.34 -2.16
C PHE A 126 12.87 -4.17 -2.91
N ASP A 127 13.54 -3.56 -3.87
CA ASP A 127 14.64 -4.22 -4.61
C ASP A 127 15.83 -4.54 -3.68
N LYS A 128 16.24 -3.59 -2.83
CA LYS A 128 17.36 -3.74 -1.89
C LYS A 128 17.16 -4.90 -0.93
N TYR A 129 15.95 -5.08 -0.41
CA TYR A 129 15.62 -6.11 0.57
C TYR A 129 14.94 -7.34 -0.03
N ASN A 130 14.83 -7.42 -1.36
CA ASN A 130 14.16 -8.49 -2.09
C ASN A 130 12.75 -8.76 -1.55
N VAL A 131 11.96 -7.71 -1.40
CA VAL A 131 10.55 -7.82 -1.00
C VAL A 131 9.80 -8.61 -2.06
N PRO A 132 9.22 -9.77 -1.74
CA PRO A 132 8.65 -10.63 -2.76
C PRO A 132 7.27 -10.17 -3.23
N LEU A 133 6.52 -9.47 -2.36
CA LEU A 133 5.10 -9.24 -2.57
C LEU A 133 4.65 -7.90 -1.99
N VAL A 134 3.94 -7.13 -2.82
CA VAL A 134 3.27 -5.88 -2.44
C VAL A 134 1.81 -5.96 -2.84
N PHE A 135 0.91 -5.83 -1.88
CA PHE A 135 -0.51 -5.65 -2.14
C PHE A 135 -0.86 -4.17 -2.21
N THR A 136 -1.65 -3.81 -3.22
CA THR A 136 -2.16 -2.46 -3.42
C THR A 136 -3.67 -2.45 -3.55
N ALA A 137 -4.25 -1.27 -3.53
CA ALA A 137 -5.67 -1.01 -3.75
C ALA A 137 -5.83 0.10 -4.79
N HIS A 138 -6.72 1.08 -4.56
CA HIS A 138 -6.93 2.29 -5.34
C HIS A 138 -7.46 2.07 -6.76
N GLU A 139 -6.88 1.17 -7.53
CA GLU A 139 -7.19 0.95 -8.95
C GLU A 139 -8.57 0.31 -9.23
N HIS A 140 -9.28 -0.13 -8.20
CA HIS A 140 -10.60 -0.76 -8.28
C HIS A 140 -10.69 -1.97 -9.23
N CYS A 141 -9.58 -2.58 -9.59
CA CYS A 141 -9.48 -3.80 -10.40
C CYS A 141 -8.55 -4.81 -9.73
N TYR A 142 -8.63 -6.05 -10.13
CA TYR A 142 -7.63 -7.03 -9.78
C TYR A 142 -6.56 -7.08 -10.86
N GLU A 143 -5.33 -6.87 -10.48
CA GLU A 143 -4.16 -7.06 -11.34
C GLU A 143 -3.04 -7.75 -10.57
N ARG A 144 -2.24 -8.51 -11.31
CA ARG A 144 -1.01 -9.10 -10.81
C ARG A 144 0.08 -8.98 -11.87
N THR A 145 1.20 -8.37 -11.52
CA THR A 145 2.33 -8.20 -12.44
C THR A 145 3.19 -9.45 -12.56
N VAL A 146 4.04 -9.50 -13.59
CA VAL A 146 5.29 -10.26 -13.54
C VAL A 146 6.17 -9.71 -12.41
N PRO A 147 7.26 -10.40 -11.99
CA PRO A 147 8.23 -9.77 -11.09
C PRO A 147 8.81 -8.48 -11.71
N ILE A 148 8.90 -7.43 -10.90
CA ILE A 148 9.47 -6.14 -11.28
C ILE A 148 10.76 -5.93 -10.48
N LYS A 149 11.84 -5.51 -11.15
CA LYS A 149 13.12 -5.19 -10.53
C LYS A 149 13.80 -4.05 -11.29
N ASN A 150 14.36 -3.10 -10.57
CA ASN A 150 14.97 -1.90 -11.15
C ASN A 150 14.05 -1.20 -12.16
N ASP A 151 12.78 -1.05 -11.78
CA ASP A 151 11.76 -0.40 -12.59
C ASP A 151 11.47 -1.09 -13.95
N GLN A 152 11.67 -2.38 -14.05
CA GLN A 152 11.47 -3.17 -15.27
C GLN A 152 10.95 -4.58 -14.97
N ALA A 153 10.21 -5.15 -15.94
CA ALA A 153 9.84 -6.56 -15.91
C ALA A 153 11.07 -7.47 -15.87
N ALA A 154 11.08 -8.42 -14.96
CA ALA A 154 12.22 -9.30 -14.72
C ALA A 154 11.77 -10.75 -14.46
N THR A 155 12.73 -11.67 -14.33
CA THR A 155 12.47 -13.07 -13.95
C THR A 155 12.40 -13.27 -12.44
N GLU A 156 12.91 -12.32 -11.67
CA GLU A 156 12.88 -12.25 -10.22
C GLU A 156 12.65 -10.80 -9.78
N GLY A 157 12.10 -10.57 -8.60
CA GLY A 157 11.81 -9.23 -8.08
C GLY A 157 10.49 -9.19 -7.32
N THR A 158 9.96 -8.01 -7.15
CA THR A 158 8.70 -7.77 -6.45
C THR A 158 7.49 -8.01 -7.35
N ILE A 159 6.53 -8.79 -6.88
CA ILE A 159 5.22 -8.93 -7.54
C ILE A 159 4.26 -7.93 -6.89
N TYR A 160 3.60 -7.12 -7.72
CA TYR A 160 2.56 -6.19 -7.29
C TYR A 160 1.19 -6.76 -7.60
N ILE A 161 0.29 -6.67 -6.61
CA ILE A 161 -1.09 -7.17 -6.73
C ILE A 161 -2.06 -6.08 -6.30
N ALA A 162 -2.82 -5.52 -7.24
CA ALA A 162 -3.99 -4.73 -6.91
C ALA A 162 -5.14 -5.67 -6.52
N THR A 163 -5.74 -5.42 -5.35
CA THR A 163 -6.64 -6.40 -4.70
C THR A 163 -8.10 -6.25 -5.12
N GLY A 164 -8.41 -5.31 -6.00
CA GLY A 164 -9.77 -5.05 -6.41
C GLY A 164 -10.48 -4.00 -5.56
N ARG A 165 -11.79 -4.12 -5.43
CA ARG A 165 -12.66 -3.16 -4.75
C ARG A 165 -13.62 -3.85 -3.79
N SER A 166 -13.97 -3.19 -2.70
CA SER A 166 -14.93 -3.71 -1.71
C SER A 166 -16.39 -3.41 -2.07
N GLY A 167 -16.64 -2.45 -2.99
CA GLY A 167 -17.96 -2.05 -3.49
C GLY A 167 -18.15 -2.42 -4.97
N THR A 168 -19.06 -1.72 -5.61
CA THR A 168 -19.40 -1.91 -7.03
C THR A 168 -18.78 -0.86 -7.95
N GLU A 169 -18.16 0.18 -7.41
CA GLU A 169 -17.54 1.25 -8.18
C GLU A 169 -16.38 0.72 -9.02
N SER A 170 -16.46 0.88 -10.34
CA SER A 170 -15.39 0.56 -11.29
C SER A 170 -14.90 1.84 -11.96
N TRP A 171 -13.63 1.81 -12.37
CA TRP A 171 -13.05 2.92 -13.12
C TRP A 171 -12.94 2.53 -14.59
N ASP A 172 -13.57 3.32 -15.45
CA ASP A 172 -13.64 3.04 -16.89
C ASP A 172 -12.28 3.08 -17.61
N GLY A 173 -11.28 3.66 -16.98
CA GLY A 173 -9.95 3.79 -17.53
C GLY A 173 -8.96 2.70 -17.13
N SER A 174 -9.29 1.84 -16.16
CA SER A 174 -8.41 0.72 -15.79
C SER A 174 -8.28 -0.24 -16.97
N VAL A 175 -7.04 -0.46 -17.40
CA VAL A 175 -6.72 -1.34 -18.54
C VAL A 175 -5.60 -2.28 -18.18
N LYS A 176 -5.62 -3.48 -18.77
CA LYS A 176 -4.51 -4.43 -18.62
C LYS A 176 -3.21 -3.83 -19.15
N LYS A 177 -2.18 -3.84 -18.31
CA LYS A 177 -0.84 -3.35 -18.63
C LYS A 177 0.04 -4.46 -19.25
N PRO A 178 1.10 -4.11 -19.99
CA PRO A 178 2.02 -5.12 -20.56
C PRO A 178 2.68 -6.02 -19.50
N THR A 179 2.84 -5.53 -18.29
CA THR A 179 3.42 -6.24 -17.16
C THR A 179 2.45 -7.16 -16.43
N ASP A 180 1.13 -7.06 -16.72
CA ASP A 180 0.13 -7.86 -16.02
C ASP A 180 0.02 -9.27 -16.59
N VAL A 181 0.27 -10.26 -15.75
CA VAL A 181 -0.02 -11.66 -16.07
C VAL A 181 -1.49 -11.99 -15.85
N VAL A 182 -2.14 -11.30 -14.91
CA VAL A 182 -3.58 -11.39 -14.66
C VAL A 182 -4.14 -9.97 -14.56
N TYR A 183 -5.29 -9.76 -15.19
CA TYR A 183 -6.09 -8.57 -15.09
C TYR A 183 -7.58 -8.97 -15.08
N TYR A 184 -8.33 -8.44 -14.13
CA TYR A 184 -9.76 -8.69 -14.00
C TYR A 184 -10.47 -7.47 -13.43
N ASN A 185 -11.38 -6.91 -14.19
CA ASN A 185 -12.18 -5.74 -13.80
C ASN A 185 -13.66 -5.96 -14.15
N PRO A 186 -14.38 -6.80 -13.38
CA PRO A 186 -15.81 -7.02 -13.61
C PRO A 186 -16.59 -5.75 -13.25
N THR A 187 -17.68 -5.50 -13.96
CA THR A 187 -18.63 -4.46 -13.58
C THR A 187 -19.50 -4.93 -12.41
N ASP A 188 -19.91 -4.00 -11.56
CA ASP A 188 -20.92 -4.18 -10.50
C ASP A 188 -20.68 -5.34 -9.51
N MET A 189 -19.42 -5.71 -9.28
CA MET A 189 -19.08 -6.80 -8.35
C MET A 189 -17.97 -6.37 -7.38
N PRO A 190 -18.14 -6.57 -6.07
CA PRO A 190 -17.04 -6.51 -5.11
C PRO A 190 -16.06 -7.66 -5.35
N MET A 191 -14.79 -7.44 -4.99
CA MET A 191 -13.72 -8.44 -5.11
C MET A 191 -13.04 -8.66 -3.77
N TYR A 192 -12.54 -9.87 -3.56
CA TYR A 192 -11.70 -10.22 -2.41
C TYR A 192 -10.72 -11.33 -2.81
N LEU A 193 -9.62 -11.40 -2.09
CA LEU A 193 -8.61 -12.45 -2.27
C LEU A 193 -8.71 -13.46 -1.12
N THR A 194 -8.55 -14.73 -1.45
CA THR A 194 -8.48 -15.83 -0.48
C THR A 194 -7.18 -16.61 -0.65
#